data_e3d5901384a39c6cd4225522540af8ac
#
_entry.id   e3d5901384a39c6cd4225522540af8ac
#
_cell.length_a   1.000
_cell.length_b   1.000
_cell.length_c   1.000
_cell.angle_alpha   90.00
_cell.angle_beta   90.00
_cell.angle_gamma   90.00
#
_symmetry.space_group_name_H-M   'P 1'
#
loop_
_entity.id
_entity.type
_entity.pdbx_description
1 polymer ?
#
loop_
_entity_poly.entity_id
_entity_poly.type
_entity_poly.pdbx_seq_one_letter_code
_entity_poly.pdbx_strand_id
1 'polypeptide(L)'
;FPNPIVLNTDGNAEANTVPSIQLINEKDDKGRITNSVIKQLGDILLALQTQKHSYETVVIDVIDDVIEMIKIAVCDVLTPVGKPRLKSLSEIPYGKGYDFFNQAITELVIDLKALPMNVIYISRQVSEYDDNGNATKDKPSLKDKYVNLINGNSDLMIHTEKLGNNYNREVDRKRKTYYADQVDDKA
;
A
#
# COMPACT_ATOMS: atom_id res chain seq x y z
N PHE A 1 16.54 6.69 -1.57
CA PHE A 1 16.20 6.83 -0.14
C PHE A 1 17.11 5.92 0.69
N PRO A 2 17.54 6.36 1.89
CA PRO A 2 18.53 5.64 2.68
C PRO A 2 17.92 4.38 3.34
N ASN A 3 18.74 3.33 3.46
CA ASN A 3 18.47 2.11 4.23
C ASN A 3 17.02 1.59 4.12
N PRO A 4 16.55 1.21 2.92
CA PRO A 4 15.16 0.80 2.73
C PRO A 4 14.89 -0.62 3.22
N ILE A 5 13.66 -0.85 3.72
CA ILE A 5 13.03 -2.15 3.83
C ILE A 5 11.77 -2.15 2.94
N VAL A 6 11.64 -3.16 2.10
CA VAL A 6 10.52 -3.27 1.15
C VAL A 6 9.52 -4.29 1.67
N LEU A 7 8.27 -3.87 1.82
CA LEU A 7 7.13 -4.74 2.10
C LEU A 7 6.46 -5.04 0.76
N ASN A 8 6.69 -6.23 0.24
CA ASN A 8 6.43 -6.63 -1.13
C ASN A 8 5.22 -7.58 -1.21
N THR A 9 4.38 -7.44 -2.24
CA THR A 9 3.18 -8.25 -2.44
C THR A 9 3.26 -9.19 -3.65
N ASP A 10 4.23 -9.00 -4.56
CA ASP A 10 4.27 -9.70 -5.87
C ASP A 10 5.17 -10.95 -5.92
N GLY A 11 5.75 -11.35 -4.79
CA GLY A 11 6.58 -12.57 -4.70
C GLY A 11 8.00 -12.44 -5.26
N ASN A 12 8.40 -11.25 -5.71
CA ASN A 12 9.74 -11.02 -6.27
C ASN A 12 10.76 -10.55 -5.22
N ALA A 13 10.46 -10.75 -3.93
CA ALA A 13 11.34 -10.33 -2.83
C ALA A 13 12.77 -10.87 -2.97
N GLU A 14 12.92 -12.09 -3.48
CA GLU A 14 14.24 -12.73 -3.69
C GLU A 14 15.08 -12.04 -4.76
N ALA A 15 14.46 -11.36 -5.72
CA ALA A 15 15.15 -10.61 -6.78
C ALA A 15 15.61 -9.21 -6.33
N ASN A 16 15.17 -8.74 -5.18
CA ASN A 16 15.54 -7.44 -4.65
C ASN A 16 16.96 -7.46 -4.06
N THR A 17 17.75 -6.45 -4.37
CA THR A 17 19.08 -6.23 -3.78
C THR A 17 19.00 -5.58 -2.38
N VAL A 18 17.81 -5.23 -1.93
CA VAL A 18 17.53 -4.61 -0.64
C VAL A 18 16.72 -5.55 0.25
N PRO A 19 16.80 -5.43 1.59
CA PRO A 19 15.98 -6.20 2.51
C PRO A 19 14.50 -6.09 2.16
N SER A 20 13.81 -7.24 2.06
CA SER A 20 12.39 -7.26 1.75
C SER A 20 11.66 -8.33 2.56
N ILE A 21 10.39 -8.06 2.84
CA ILE A 21 9.45 -8.96 3.50
C ILE A 21 8.28 -9.15 2.57
N GLN A 22 7.95 -10.40 2.26
CA GLN A 22 6.76 -10.70 1.48
C GLN A 22 5.52 -10.65 2.36
N LEU A 23 4.54 -9.88 1.94
CA LEU A 23 3.22 -9.81 2.54
C LEU A 23 2.28 -10.78 1.81
N ILE A 24 1.59 -11.63 2.57
CA ILE A 24 0.62 -12.59 2.03
C ILE A 24 -0.40 -12.97 3.10
N ASN A 25 -1.66 -13.16 2.71
CA ASN A 25 -2.64 -13.82 3.58
C ASN A 25 -2.36 -15.34 3.58
N GLU A 26 -1.64 -15.83 4.58
CA GLU A 26 -1.37 -17.27 4.74
C GLU A 26 -2.66 -18.02 5.09
N LYS A 27 -2.83 -19.21 4.55
CA LYS A 27 -4.07 -19.98 4.69
C LYS A 27 -3.78 -21.42 5.13
N ASP A 28 -4.72 -21.99 5.87
CA ASP A 28 -4.76 -23.42 6.16
C ASP A 28 -5.28 -24.24 4.96
N ASP A 29 -5.29 -25.57 5.13
CA ASP A 29 -5.76 -26.52 4.12
C ASP A 29 -7.25 -26.35 3.79
N LYS A 30 -8.01 -25.64 4.63
CA LYS A 30 -9.44 -25.32 4.44
C LYS A 30 -9.65 -23.96 3.79
N GLY A 31 -8.55 -23.24 3.47
CA GLY A 31 -8.58 -21.92 2.85
C GLY A 31 -8.91 -20.77 3.80
N ARG A 32 -8.89 -21.00 5.15
CA ARG A 32 -9.06 -19.96 6.16
C ARG A 32 -7.72 -19.26 6.41
N ILE A 33 -7.77 -17.97 6.63
CA ILE A 33 -6.56 -17.17 6.88
C ILE A 33 -6.06 -17.46 8.30
N THR A 34 -4.82 -17.94 8.40
CA THR A 34 -4.12 -18.22 9.67
C THR A 34 -3.22 -17.05 10.10
N ASN A 35 -2.65 -16.34 9.13
CA ASN A 35 -1.81 -15.17 9.36
C ASN A 35 -2.15 -14.11 8.31
N SER A 36 -2.94 -13.11 8.69
CA SER A 36 -3.42 -12.09 7.77
C SER A 36 -2.37 -11.01 7.50
N VAL A 37 -2.48 -10.35 6.35
CA VAL A 37 -1.67 -9.16 6.02
C VAL A 37 -1.85 -8.05 7.07
N ILE A 38 -3.03 -7.92 7.67
CA ILE A 38 -3.29 -6.93 8.75
C ILE A 38 -2.41 -7.24 9.95
N LYS A 39 -2.36 -8.52 10.37
CA LYS A 39 -1.51 -8.94 11.49
C LYS A 39 -0.02 -8.78 11.15
N GLN A 40 0.41 -9.21 9.97
CA GLN A 40 1.81 -9.09 9.54
C GLN A 40 2.26 -7.62 9.53
N LEU A 41 1.45 -6.71 8.99
CA LEU A 41 1.74 -5.28 9.00
C LEU A 41 1.82 -4.74 10.44
N GLY A 42 0.89 -5.11 11.31
CA GLY A 42 0.94 -4.72 12.73
C GLY A 42 2.21 -5.18 13.43
N ASP A 43 2.61 -6.45 13.24
CA ASP A 43 3.83 -7.01 13.82
C ASP A 43 5.09 -6.31 13.28
N ILE A 44 5.15 -6.01 11.97
CA ILE A 44 6.26 -5.29 11.33
C ILE A 44 6.34 -3.86 11.85
N LEU A 45 5.24 -3.12 11.89
CA LEU A 45 5.19 -1.74 12.36
C LEU A 45 5.61 -1.66 13.84
N LEU A 46 5.14 -2.59 14.67
CA LEU A 46 5.56 -2.68 16.06
C LEU A 46 7.06 -2.95 16.18
N ALA A 47 7.60 -3.85 15.37
CA ALA A 47 9.04 -4.14 15.36
C ALA A 47 9.87 -2.91 14.94
N LEU A 48 9.42 -2.18 13.90
CA LEU A 48 10.08 -0.95 13.44
C LEU A 48 10.01 0.19 14.47
N GLN A 49 9.00 0.19 15.34
CA GLN A 49 8.87 1.19 16.41
C GLN A 49 9.69 0.84 17.66
N THR A 50 9.83 -0.43 17.98
CA THR A 50 10.33 -0.85 19.31
C THR A 50 11.66 -1.57 19.29
N GLN A 51 12.06 -2.14 18.16
CA GLN A 51 13.31 -2.89 18.05
C GLN A 51 14.42 -2.03 17.45
N LYS A 52 15.66 -2.36 17.81
CA LYS A 52 16.82 -1.70 17.21
C LYS A 52 17.05 -2.20 15.78
N HIS A 53 17.04 -1.30 14.82
CA HIS A 53 17.32 -1.57 13.42
C HIS A 53 18.07 -0.38 12.77
N SER A 54 18.53 -0.58 11.52
CA SER A 54 19.21 0.46 10.74
C SER A 54 18.35 1.01 9.59
N TYR A 55 17.10 0.57 9.47
CA TYR A 55 16.21 1.03 8.41
C TYR A 55 15.79 2.49 8.63
N GLU A 56 15.78 3.26 7.55
CA GLU A 56 15.37 4.67 7.54
C GLU A 56 14.20 4.92 6.57
N THR A 57 13.87 3.92 5.75
CA THR A 57 12.80 4.00 4.76
C THR A 57 11.98 2.71 4.73
N VAL A 58 10.65 2.84 4.76
CA VAL A 58 9.71 1.75 4.51
C VAL A 58 9.08 1.96 3.13
N VAL A 59 9.10 0.92 2.31
CA VAL A 59 8.48 0.92 0.98
C VAL A 59 7.35 -0.11 0.95
N ILE A 60 6.14 0.31 0.58
CA ILE A 60 4.99 -0.59 0.33
C ILE A 60 4.88 -0.83 -1.17
N ASP A 61 5.19 -2.04 -1.60
CA ASP A 61 5.24 -2.41 -3.02
C ASP A 61 4.39 -3.67 -3.30
N VAL A 62 3.16 -3.52 -3.76
CA VAL A 62 2.42 -2.31 -4.08
C VAL A 62 1.22 -2.15 -3.13
N ILE A 63 0.87 -0.91 -2.85
CA ILE A 63 -0.23 -0.60 -1.92
C ILE A 63 -1.59 -1.09 -2.42
N ASP A 64 -1.79 -1.17 -3.73
CA ASP A 64 -3.01 -1.68 -4.36
C ASP A 64 -3.34 -3.10 -3.87
N ASP A 65 -2.34 -3.99 -3.90
CA ASP A 65 -2.49 -5.38 -3.49
C ASP A 65 -2.65 -5.50 -1.97
N VAL A 66 -1.95 -4.68 -1.20
CA VAL A 66 -2.13 -4.62 0.26
C VAL A 66 -3.57 -4.30 0.61
N ILE A 67 -4.18 -3.31 -0.04
CA ILE A 67 -5.60 -2.94 0.17
C ILE A 67 -6.54 -4.11 -0.17
N GLU A 68 -6.31 -4.81 -1.28
CA GLU A 68 -7.13 -5.99 -1.62
C GLU A 68 -6.92 -7.15 -0.64
N MET A 69 -5.69 -7.38 -0.16
CA MET A 69 -5.42 -8.39 0.87
C MET A 69 -6.10 -8.07 2.20
N ILE A 70 -6.13 -6.79 2.61
CA ILE A 70 -6.88 -6.32 3.79
C ILE A 70 -8.37 -6.61 3.63
N LYS A 71 -8.96 -6.33 2.47
CA LYS A 71 -10.36 -6.62 2.18
C LYS A 71 -10.67 -8.12 2.32
N ILE A 72 -9.80 -8.98 1.77
CA ILE A 72 -9.93 -10.43 1.89
C ILE A 72 -9.83 -10.89 3.34
N ALA A 73 -8.90 -10.31 4.11
CA ALA A 73 -8.73 -10.63 5.53
C ALA A 73 -9.95 -10.22 6.36
N VAL A 74 -10.52 -9.05 6.11
CA VAL A 74 -11.76 -8.59 6.78
C VAL A 74 -12.92 -9.53 6.49
N CYS A 75 -13.11 -9.97 5.24
CA CYS A 75 -14.14 -10.96 4.89
C CYS A 75 -13.92 -12.28 5.64
N ASP A 76 -12.68 -12.74 5.77
CA ASP A 76 -12.36 -13.98 6.48
C ASP A 76 -12.66 -13.87 7.99
N VAL A 77 -12.18 -12.80 8.63
CA VAL A 77 -12.37 -12.55 10.08
C VAL A 77 -13.87 -12.43 10.44
N LEU A 78 -14.65 -11.75 9.60
CA LEU A 78 -16.07 -11.54 9.83
C LEU A 78 -16.96 -12.69 9.36
N THR A 79 -16.36 -13.75 8.81
CA THR A 79 -17.08 -14.97 8.46
C THR A 79 -17.47 -15.75 9.74
N PRO A 80 -18.76 -16.06 9.98
CA PRO A 80 -19.16 -16.83 11.13
C PRO A 80 -18.52 -18.22 11.13
N VAL A 81 -18.23 -18.73 12.33
CA VAL A 81 -17.65 -20.08 12.50
C VAL A 81 -18.55 -21.13 11.84
N GLY A 82 -17.95 -22.04 11.09
CA GLY A 82 -18.67 -23.13 10.40
C GLY A 82 -19.41 -22.71 9.12
N LYS A 83 -19.32 -21.45 8.71
CA LYS A 83 -19.89 -20.97 7.44
C LYS A 83 -18.81 -20.84 6.36
N PRO A 84 -19.19 -20.97 5.06
CA PRO A 84 -18.31 -20.63 3.95
C PRO A 84 -17.79 -19.20 4.09
N ARG A 85 -16.54 -18.99 3.70
CA ARG A 85 -15.94 -17.65 3.75
C ARG A 85 -16.75 -16.66 2.90
N LEU A 86 -17.03 -15.49 3.48
CA LEU A 86 -17.65 -14.37 2.78
C LEU A 86 -16.74 -13.91 1.63
N LYS A 87 -17.31 -13.62 0.49
CA LYS A 87 -16.58 -13.23 -0.73
C LYS A 87 -16.56 -11.72 -0.94
N SER A 88 -17.47 -11.01 -0.30
CA SER A 88 -17.63 -9.56 -0.44
C SER A 88 -17.96 -8.90 0.88
N LEU A 89 -17.47 -7.67 1.06
CA LEU A 89 -17.83 -6.82 2.21
C LEU A 89 -19.34 -6.52 2.27
N SER A 90 -20.04 -6.57 1.15
CA SER A 90 -21.49 -6.32 1.07
C SER A 90 -22.33 -7.48 1.67
N GLU A 91 -21.75 -8.66 1.81
CA GLU A 91 -22.41 -9.80 2.48
C GLU A 91 -22.44 -9.65 4.02
N ILE A 92 -21.68 -8.68 4.55
CA ILE A 92 -21.61 -8.38 5.97
C ILE A 92 -22.73 -7.39 6.32
N PRO A 93 -23.65 -7.74 7.24
CA PRO A 93 -24.82 -6.92 7.54
C PRO A 93 -24.48 -5.52 8.04
N TYR A 94 -25.38 -4.58 7.78
CA TYR A 94 -25.35 -3.19 8.29
C TYR A 94 -24.12 -2.36 7.88
N GLY A 95 -23.49 -2.72 6.76
CA GLY A 95 -22.31 -2.00 6.29
C GLY A 95 -21.02 -2.20 7.10
N LYS A 96 -21.07 -2.99 8.17
CA LYS A 96 -19.92 -3.23 9.08
C LYS A 96 -18.66 -3.70 8.36
N GLY A 97 -18.80 -4.47 7.28
CA GLY A 97 -17.66 -4.91 6.49
C GLY A 97 -16.87 -3.75 5.90
N TYR A 98 -17.57 -2.76 5.37
CA TYR A 98 -16.94 -1.54 4.84
C TYR A 98 -16.34 -0.68 5.94
N ASP A 99 -16.97 -0.61 7.11
CA ASP A 99 -16.45 0.15 8.25
C ASP A 99 -15.15 -0.44 8.76
N PHE A 100 -15.10 -1.75 9.02
CA PHE A 100 -13.87 -2.44 9.43
C PHE A 100 -12.75 -2.33 8.38
N PHE A 101 -13.10 -2.50 7.10
CA PHE A 101 -12.15 -2.37 6.01
C PHE A 101 -11.56 -0.95 5.92
N ASN A 102 -12.40 0.07 5.96
CA ASN A 102 -11.96 1.47 5.93
C ASN A 102 -11.12 1.82 7.15
N GLN A 103 -11.50 1.33 8.32
CA GLN A 103 -10.75 1.54 9.56
C GLN A 103 -9.35 0.93 9.45
N ALA A 104 -9.23 -0.33 8.99
CA ALA A 104 -7.94 -1.01 8.85
C ALA A 104 -6.97 -0.26 7.90
N ILE A 105 -7.48 0.26 6.77
CA ILE A 105 -6.65 1.06 5.85
C ILE A 105 -6.25 2.40 6.48
N THR A 106 -7.17 3.05 7.19
CA THR A 106 -6.90 4.34 7.83
C THR A 106 -5.85 4.18 8.93
N GLU A 107 -5.97 3.16 9.78
CA GLU A 107 -5.00 2.82 10.82
C GLU A 107 -3.62 2.55 10.20
N LEU A 108 -3.54 1.71 9.15
CA LEU A 108 -2.28 1.44 8.46
C LEU A 108 -1.57 2.72 8.00
N VAL A 109 -2.30 3.64 7.36
CA VAL A 109 -1.71 4.90 6.86
C VAL A 109 -1.26 5.81 8.01
N ILE A 110 -2.03 5.86 9.10
CA ILE A 110 -1.69 6.66 10.29
C ILE A 110 -0.47 6.07 10.98
N ASP A 111 -0.42 4.76 11.18
CA ASP A 111 0.68 4.08 11.86
C ASP A 111 1.98 4.18 11.06
N LEU A 112 1.93 4.01 9.74
CA LEU A 112 3.07 4.25 8.86
C LEU A 112 3.58 5.69 8.98
N LYS A 113 2.67 6.68 8.97
CA LYS A 113 3.02 8.09 9.12
C LYS A 113 3.65 8.40 10.49
N ALA A 114 3.31 7.66 11.53
CA ALA A 114 3.85 7.84 12.88
C ALA A 114 5.28 7.31 13.03
N LEU A 115 5.78 6.52 12.08
CA LEU A 115 7.17 6.05 12.10
C LEU A 115 8.13 7.24 11.90
N PRO A 116 9.26 7.28 12.62
CA PRO A 116 10.34 8.25 12.38
C PRO A 116 11.18 7.87 11.16
N MET A 117 10.54 7.56 10.04
CA MET A 117 11.14 7.01 8.83
C MET A 117 10.49 7.64 7.59
N ASN A 118 11.18 7.57 6.46
CA ASN A 118 10.54 7.85 5.18
C ASN A 118 9.56 6.72 4.84
N VAL A 119 8.38 7.07 4.32
CA VAL A 119 7.38 6.09 3.88
C VAL A 119 7.10 6.32 2.40
N ILE A 120 7.25 5.26 1.61
CA ILE A 120 7.01 5.28 0.17
C ILE A 120 5.88 4.29 -0.14
N TYR A 121 4.83 4.78 -0.79
CA TYR A 121 3.76 3.96 -1.34
C TYR A 121 3.96 3.86 -2.85
N ILE A 122 4.10 2.64 -3.38
CA ILE A 122 4.10 2.38 -4.81
C ILE A 122 2.72 1.91 -5.21
N SER A 123 2.13 2.53 -6.23
CA SER A 123 0.84 2.13 -6.81
C SER A 123 1.00 1.94 -8.31
N ARG A 124 0.26 0.98 -8.86
CA ARG A 124 0.16 0.81 -10.32
C ARG A 124 -0.55 2.01 -10.93
N GLN A 125 -0.22 2.31 -12.17
CA GLN A 125 -0.88 3.33 -12.97
C GLN A 125 -2.06 2.74 -13.72
N VAL A 126 -3.15 3.51 -13.82
CA VAL A 126 -4.25 3.29 -14.77
C VAL A 126 -4.54 4.58 -15.50
N SER A 127 -4.92 4.47 -16.77
CA SER A 127 -5.32 5.62 -17.58
C SER A 127 -6.86 5.76 -17.60
N GLU A 128 -7.34 6.98 -17.48
CA GLU A 128 -8.74 7.33 -17.74
C GLU A 128 -8.89 7.65 -19.22
N TYR A 129 -10.04 7.31 -19.78
CA TYR A 129 -10.35 7.54 -21.20
C TYR A 129 -11.61 8.38 -21.34
N ASP A 130 -11.63 9.23 -22.37
CA ASP A 130 -12.84 9.95 -22.79
C ASP A 130 -13.83 9.03 -23.54
N ASP A 131 -15.01 9.57 -23.87
CA ASP A 131 -16.03 8.83 -24.62
C ASP A 131 -15.59 8.41 -26.03
N ASN A 132 -14.51 9.00 -26.55
CA ASN A 132 -13.90 8.68 -27.83
C ASN A 132 -12.76 7.66 -27.74
N GLY A 133 -12.42 7.20 -26.52
CA GLY A 133 -11.36 6.24 -26.26
C GLY A 133 -9.95 6.83 -26.20
N ASN A 134 -9.81 8.16 -26.11
CA ASN A 134 -8.50 8.80 -25.91
C ASN A 134 -8.13 8.84 -24.42
N ALA A 135 -6.88 8.52 -24.09
CA ALA A 135 -6.38 8.67 -22.74
C ALA A 135 -6.38 10.16 -22.33
N THR A 136 -7.03 10.46 -21.21
CA THR A 136 -7.20 11.84 -20.71
C THR A 136 -6.31 12.13 -19.52
N LYS A 137 -6.10 11.14 -18.65
CA LYS A 137 -5.33 11.30 -17.42
C LYS A 137 -4.84 9.97 -16.91
N ASP A 138 -3.62 9.97 -16.38
CA ASP A 138 -3.09 8.86 -15.61
C ASP A 138 -3.30 9.08 -14.11
N LYS A 139 -3.58 8.01 -13.40
CA LYS A 139 -3.79 8.02 -11.95
C LYS A 139 -3.35 6.71 -11.28
N PRO A 140 -3.14 6.70 -9.95
CA PRO A 140 -2.95 5.45 -9.21
C PRO A 140 -4.13 4.50 -9.39
N SER A 141 -3.86 3.20 -9.47
CA SER A 141 -4.88 2.13 -9.59
C SER A 141 -5.64 1.90 -8.28
N LEU A 142 -5.99 2.97 -7.61
CA LEU A 142 -6.73 2.97 -6.35
C LEU A 142 -8.05 3.72 -6.51
N LYS A 143 -9.03 3.38 -5.68
CA LYS A 143 -10.25 4.20 -5.57
C LYS A 143 -9.87 5.58 -5.04
N ASP A 144 -10.50 6.62 -5.55
CA ASP A 144 -10.23 8.03 -5.21
C ASP A 144 -10.21 8.29 -3.69
N LYS A 145 -11.06 7.59 -2.93
CA LYS A 145 -11.06 7.66 -1.47
C LYS A 145 -9.71 7.29 -0.85
N TYR A 146 -9.04 6.24 -1.35
CA TYR A 146 -7.75 5.78 -0.82
C TYR A 146 -6.60 6.61 -1.37
N VAL A 147 -6.69 7.05 -2.63
CA VAL A 147 -5.77 8.05 -3.19
C VAL A 147 -5.78 9.30 -2.32
N ASN A 148 -6.97 9.81 -1.97
CA ASN A 148 -7.11 11.00 -1.14
C ASN A 148 -6.58 10.78 0.29
N LEU A 149 -6.79 9.61 0.88
CA LEU A 149 -6.26 9.27 2.21
C LEU A 149 -4.73 9.24 2.20
N ILE A 150 -4.11 8.53 1.25
CA ILE A 150 -2.66 8.40 1.14
C ILE A 150 -2.04 9.76 0.80
N ASN A 151 -2.52 10.45 -0.23
CA ASN A 151 -2.01 11.77 -0.63
C ASN A 151 -2.23 12.82 0.46
N GLY A 152 -3.33 12.70 1.22
CA GLY A 152 -3.58 13.53 2.40
C GLY A 152 -2.52 13.36 3.49
N ASN A 153 -1.80 12.27 3.52
CA ASN A 153 -0.77 11.94 4.50
C ASN A 153 0.65 11.87 3.91
N SER A 154 0.81 12.10 2.61
CA SER A 154 2.10 12.13 1.90
C SER A 154 2.54 13.57 1.61
N ASP A 155 3.84 13.82 1.62
CA ASP A 155 4.41 15.11 1.30
C ASP A 155 4.62 15.32 -0.21
N LEU A 156 4.82 14.23 -0.96
CA LEU A 156 5.16 14.25 -2.38
C LEU A 156 4.45 13.11 -3.11
N MET A 157 3.94 13.40 -4.30
CA MET A 157 3.44 12.41 -5.26
C MET A 157 4.21 12.56 -6.56
N ILE A 158 4.79 11.47 -7.03
CA ILE A 158 5.59 11.42 -8.25
C ILE A 158 4.95 10.42 -9.20
N HIS A 159 4.67 10.85 -10.42
CA HIS A 159 4.37 9.98 -11.55
C HIS A 159 5.66 9.57 -12.23
N THR A 160 5.83 8.26 -12.47
CA THR A 160 6.99 7.70 -13.17
C THR A 160 6.53 6.98 -14.42
N GLU A 161 7.16 7.27 -15.56
CA GLU A 161 6.85 6.62 -16.82
C GLU A 161 8.13 6.26 -17.59
N LYS A 162 8.00 5.28 -18.48
CA LYS A 162 9.06 4.92 -19.42
C LYS A 162 8.63 5.25 -20.83
N LEU A 163 9.31 6.22 -21.47
CA LEU A 163 9.13 6.59 -22.87
C LEU A 163 10.34 6.16 -23.68
N GLY A 164 10.22 5.08 -24.43
CA GLY A 164 11.33 4.47 -25.15
C GLY A 164 12.42 3.97 -24.17
N ASN A 165 13.62 4.57 -24.24
CA ASN A 165 14.73 4.27 -23.33
C ASN A 165 14.87 5.27 -22.17
N ASN A 166 13.99 6.26 -22.09
CA ASN A 166 14.04 7.30 -21.07
C ASN A 166 13.05 6.99 -19.94
N TYR A 167 13.48 7.23 -18.70
CA TYR A 167 12.63 7.18 -17.52
C TYR A 167 12.33 8.61 -17.09
N ASN A 168 11.06 9.00 -17.22
CA ASN A 168 10.59 10.31 -16.82
C ASN A 168 9.99 10.24 -15.42
N ARG A 169 10.16 11.35 -14.68
CA ARG A 169 9.56 11.56 -13.37
C ARG A 169 8.89 12.93 -13.37
N GLU A 170 7.64 12.96 -13.01
CA GLU A 170 6.86 14.19 -12.89
C GLU A 170 6.32 14.32 -11.47
N VAL A 171 6.49 15.49 -10.87
CA VAL A 171 5.93 15.80 -9.57
C VAL A 171 4.48 16.22 -9.78
N ASP A 172 3.55 15.32 -9.51
CA ASP A 172 2.10 15.57 -9.63
C ASP A 172 1.60 16.44 -8.47
N ARG A 173 2.11 16.21 -7.26
CA ARG A 173 1.72 16.96 -6.06
C ARG A 173 2.86 17.05 -5.06
N LYS A 174 3.02 18.25 -4.46
CA LYS A 174 3.89 18.47 -3.29
C LYS A 174 3.18 19.32 -2.23
N ARG A 175 3.39 18.98 -0.98
CA ARG A 175 2.82 19.70 0.17
C ARG A 175 3.71 20.83 0.66
N LYS A 176 5.02 20.66 0.54
CA LYS A 176 6.06 21.58 1.02
C LYS A 176 6.92 22.02 -0.13
N THR A 177 7.53 23.20 0.01
CA THR A 177 8.64 23.61 -0.86
C THR A 177 9.89 22.93 -0.32
N TYR A 178 10.51 22.09 -1.16
CA TYR A 178 11.80 21.49 -0.86
C TYR A 178 12.91 22.35 -1.50
N TYR A 179 14.00 22.52 -0.77
CA TYR A 179 15.22 23.12 -1.32
C TYR A 179 16.03 22.03 -2.03
N ALA A 180 16.90 22.42 -2.97
CA ALA A 180 17.66 21.48 -3.79
C ALA A 180 18.57 20.54 -2.98
N ASP A 181 18.99 20.96 -1.78
CA ASP A 181 19.74 20.17 -0.81
C ASP A 181 18.89 19.13 -0.02
N GLN A 182 17.57 19.22 -0.12
CA GLN A 182 16.62 18.33 0.58
C GLN A 182 15.99 17.28 -0.33
N VAL A 183 16.15 17.44 -1.63
CA VAL A 183 15.65 16.49 -2.64
C VAL A 183 16.84 16.11 -3.52
N ASP A 184 17.06 14.82 -3.71
CA ASP A 184 18.11 14.35 -4.61
C ASP A 184 17.93 15.01 -5.99
N ASP A 185 19.00 15.56 -6.55
CA ASP A 185 19.02 16.24 -7.87
C ASP A 185 18.55 15.33 -9.03
N LYS A 186 18.31 14.05 -8.75
CA LYS A 186 17.79 13.06 -9.70
C LYS A 186 16.30 12.79 -9.56
N ALA A 187 15.59 13.48 -8.69
CA ALA A 187 14.16 13.35 -8.50
C ALA A 187 13.38 14.38 -9.33
#